data_f11543b8f9cf55c9cf1825c2f9db4743
#
_entry.id   f11543b8f9cf55c9cf1825c2f9db4743
#
_cell.length_a   1.000
_cell.length_b   1.000
_cell.length_c   1.000
_cell.angle_alpha   90.00
_cell.angle_beta   90.00
_cell.angle_gamma   90.00
#
_symmetry.space_group_name_H-M   'P 1'
#
loop_
_entity.id
_entity.type
_entity.pdbx_description
1 polymer ?
#
loop_
_entity_poly.entity_id
_entity_poly.type
_entity_poly.pdbx_seq_one_letter_code
_entity_poly.pdbx_strand_id
1 'polypeptide(L)'
;IDNVALHPDGAVAWSAGKTAFVRSGKDQEKSLDVPSTVGGLAFAPKGLRLAVAHYNGVTLWFPNMAAEPEFLPWTGSHLAVTFSPDNKFLVTAMHEAALHGWRLADNRHMRMTGYPGRVRSIAWTAGGKALATSGADAVILWPFASKDGPMGKEPAMLAPLKTRVTAVACHPDQAIFAAGYEDGTVLMVRMADGAEILVHRNGGAAIAALAWSAKGTLLTFAAQDGEAGLLTL
;
A
#
# COMPACT_ATOMS: atom_id res chain seq x y z
N ILE A 1 11.86 -16.14 -1.80
CA ILE A 1 10.58 -15.41 -2.00
C ILE A 1 10.83 -13.98 -1.55
N ASP A 2 10.59 -13.02 -2.46
CA ASP A 2 10.86 -11.60 -2.23
C ASP A 2 9.60 -10.83 -1.86
N ASN A 3 8.47 -11.19 -2.49
CA ASN A 3 7.15 -10.58 -2.25
C ASN A 3 6.07 -11.65 -2.19
N VAL A 4 4.98 -11.38 -1.47
CA VAL A 4 3.78 -12.21 -1.38
C VAL A 4 2.54 -11.34 -1.43
N ALA A 5 1.49 -11.77 -2.15
CA ALA A 5 0.17 -11.19 -2.13
C ALA A 5 -0.90 -12.26 -2.04
N LEU A 6 -1.98 -11.96 -1.30
CA LEU A 6 -3.10 -12.87 -1.11
C LEU A 6 -4.35 -12.27 -1.76
N HIS A 7 -5.09 -13.10 -2.48
CA HIS A 7 -6.41 -12.75 -3.01
C HIS A 7 -7.52 -13.22 -2.04
N PRO A 8 -8.63 -12.48 -1.88
CA PRO A 8 -9.74 -12.90 -1.01
C PRO A 8 -10.28 -14.31 -1.31
N ASP A 9 -10.26 -14.74 -2.57
CA ASP A 9 -10.70 -16.08 -2.99
C ASP A 9 -9.66 -17.19 -2.72
N GLY A 10 -8.58 -16.87 -2.00
CA GLY A 10 -7.56 -17.83 -1.58
C GLY A 10 -6.42 -18.04 -2.58
N ALA A 11 -6.38 -17.33 -3.72
CA ALA A 11 -5.20 -17.35 -4.58
C ALA A 11 -4.01 -16.68 -3.90
N VAL A 12 -2.81 -17.22 -4.16
CA VAL A 12 -1.55 -16.70 -3.62
C VAL A 12 -0.64 -16.32 -4.77
N ALA A 13 -0.06 -15.13 -4.72
CA ALA A 13 1.03 -14.73 -5.60
C ALA A 13 2.32 -14.55 -4.80
N TRP A 14 3.46 -14.91 -5.40
CA TRP A 14 4.79 -14.62 -4.86
C TRP A 14 5.77 -14.29 -5.97
N SER A 15 6.92 -13.75 -5.61
CA SER A 15 7.99 -13.48 -6.56
C SER A 15 9.33 -14.05 -6.12
N ALA A 16 10.17 -14.35 -7.10
CA ALA A 16 11.58 -14.68 -6.94
C ALA A 16 12.37 -14.02 -8.07
N GLY A 17 13.22 -13.03 -7.71
CA GLY A 17 13.93 -12.23 -8.68
C GLY A 17 12.99 -11.50 -9.65
N LYS A 18 13.03 -11.82 -10.92
CA LYS A 18 12.19 -11.22 -11.98
C LYS A 18 10.95 -12.02 -12.35
N THR A 19 10.69 -13.13 -11.67
CA THR A 19 9.55 -14.01 -11.96
C THR A 19 8.46 -13.84 -10.91
N ALA A 20 7.24 -13.55 -11.32
CA ALA A 20 6.04 -13.59 -10.51
C ALA A 20 5.32 -14.92 -10.73
N PHE A 21 4.85 -15.52 -9.64
CA PHE A 21 4.11 -16.78 -9.62
C PHE A 21 2.72 -16.55 -9.06
N VAL A 22 1.74 -17.29 -9.54
CA VAL A 22 0.38 -17.32 -8.99
C VAL A 22 -0.08 -18.77 -8.87
N ARG A 23 -0.62 -19.11 -7.70
CA ARG A 23 -1.33 -20.37 -7.46
C ARG A 23 -2.78 -20.06 -7.14
N SER A 24 -3.70 -20.57 -7.95
CA SER A 24 -5.15 -20.44 -7.76
C SER A 24 -5.79 -21.84 -7.81
N GLY A 25 -6.54 -22.21 -6.75
CA GLY A 25 -7.16 -23.53 -6.64
C GLY A 25 -6.16 -24.64 -6.34
N LYS A 26 -6.59 -25.90 -6.54
CA LYS A 26 -5.73 -27.08 -6.33
C LYS A 26 -4.81 -27.22 -7.53
N ASP A 27 -3.51 -27.00 -7.32
CA ASP A 27 -2.39 -27.37 -8.17
C ASP A 27 -2.17 -26.62 -9.52
N GLN A 28 -2.81 -25.48 -9.74
CA GLN A 28 -2.49 -24.67 -10.91
C GLN A 28 -1.54 -23.52 -10.55
N GLU A 29 -0.26 -23.74 -10.75
CA GLU A 29 0.76 -22.70 -10.68
C GLU A 29 1.04 -22.15 -12.07
N LYS A 30 1.08 -20.82 -12.20
CA LYS A 30 1.45 -20.10 -13.40
C LYS A 30 2.53 -19.07 -13.07
N SER A 31 3.36 -18.76 -14.02
CA SER A 31 4.45 -17.81 -13.86
C SER A 31 4.49 -16.78 -14.99
N LEU A 32 5.03 -15.62 -14.67
CA LEU A 32 5.29 -14.53 -15.60
C LEU A 32 6.66 -13.94 -15.30
N ASP A 33 7.51 -13.87 -16.32
CA ASP A 33 8.77 -13.13 -16.26
C ASP A 33 8.52 -11.66 -16.61
N VAL A 34 9.04 -10.76 -15.79
CA VAL A 34 9.05 -9.32 -16.06
C VAL A 34 10.48 -8.83 -16.33
N PRO A 35 10.67 -7.64 -16.94
CA PRO A 35 11.99 -7.19 -17.41
C PRO A 35 13.07 -7.05 -16.33
N SER A 36 12.68 -6.83 -15.07
CA SER A 36 13.61 -6.66 -13.94
C SER A 36 13.04 -7.27 -12.66
N THR A 37 13.81 -7.21 -11.56
CA THR A 37 13.41 -7.71 -10.25
C THR A 37 12.03 -7.14 -9.85
N VAL A 38 11.16 -8.01 -9.38
CA VAL A 38 9.84 -7.66 -8.86
C VAL A 38 9.99 -6.88 -7.56
N GLY A 39 9.50 -5.65 -7.54
CA GLY A 39 9.52 -4.79 -6.36
C GLY A 39 8.29 -4.93 -5.47
N GLY A 40 7.14 -5.36 -6.04
CA GLY A 40 5.91 -5.55 -5.30
C GLY A 40 4.84 -6.25 -6.10
N LEU A 41 3.89 -6.87 -5.40
CA LEU A 41 2.75 -7.60 -5.95
C LEU A 41 1.46 -7.13 -5.31
N ALA A 42 0.39 -7.00 -6.08
CA ALA A 42 -0.96 -6.79 -5.57
C ALA A 42 -2.02 -7.42 -6.48
N PHE A 43 -2.97 -8.10 -5.89
CA PHE A 43 -4.18 -8.52 -6.61
C PHE A 43 -5.18 -7.36 -6.72
N ALA A 44 -5.89 -7.30 -7.83
CA ALA A 44 -7.05 -6.43 -7.96
C ALA A 44 -8.15 -6.86 -6.98
N PRO A 45 -8.98 -5.92 -6.50
CA PRO A 45 -10.09 -6.22 -5.58
C PRO A 45 -11.16 -7.15 -6.17
N LYS A 46 -11.22 -7.23 -7.49
CA LYS A 46 -12.18 -8.06 -8.22
C LYS A 46 -11.50 -8.79 -9.36
N GLY A 47 -11.79 -10.09 -9.47
CA GLY A 47 -11.20 -10.95 -10.48
C GLY A 47 -9.71 -11.21 -10.25
N LEU A 48 -9.19 -12.24 -10.88
CA LEU A 48 -7.80 -12.65 -10.72
C LEU A 48 -6.89 -11.85 -11.68
N ARG A 49 -6.65 -10.57 -11.35
CA ARG A 49 -5.69 -9.69 -12.03
C ARG A 49 -4.58 -9.35 -11.04
N LEU A 50 -3.33 -9.60 -11.42
CA LEU A 50 -2.15 -9.30 -10.62
C LEU A 50 -1.41 -8.09 -11.20
N ALA A 51 -1.08 -7.12 -10.36
CA ALA A 51 -0.12 -6.07 -10.66
C ALA A 51 1.26 -6.50 -10.17
N VAL A 52 2.24 -6.46 -11.07
CA VAL A 52 3.65 -6.78 -10.81
C VAL A 52 4.46 -5.52 -11.00
N ALA A 53 4.88 -4.89 -9.90
CA ALA A 53 5.73 -3.70 -9.94
C ALA A 53 7.19 -4.09 -10.16
N HIS A 54 7.89 -3.35 -11.01
CA HIS A 54 9.29 -3.59 -11.33
C HIS A 54 9.97 -2.28 -11.78
N TYR A 55 11.20 -2.34 -12.27
CA TYR A 55 11.87 -1.15 -12.82
C TYR A 55 11.17 -0.68 -14.09
N ASN A 56 10.92 0.64 -14.17
CA ASN A 56 10.25 1.35 -15.27
C ASN A 56 8.75 1.06 -15.45
N GLY A 57 8.05 0.49 -14.45
CA GLY A 57 6.61 0.41 -14.51
C GLY A 57 5.97 -0.75 -13.77
N VAL A 58 4.76 -1.07 -14.19
CA VAL A 58 3.95 -2.17 -13.65
C VAL A 58 3.41 -3.01 -14.80
N THR A 59 3.54 -4.32 -14.69
CA THR A 59 2.87 -5.27 -15.59
C THR A 59 1.60 -5.77 -14.94
N LEU A 60 0.48 -5.64 -15.65
CA LEU A 60 -0.83 -6.15 -15.24
C LEU A 60 -1.07 -7.49 -15.94
N TRP A 61 -1.23 -8.53 -15.14
CA TRP A 61 -1.35 -9.91 -15.63
C TRP A 61 -2.66 -10.55 -15.19
N PHE A 62 -3.30 -11.26 -16.12
CA PHE A 62 -4.49 -12.08 -15.88
C PHE A 62 -4.11 -13.58 -15.97
N PRO A 63 -3.72 -14.23 -14.87
CA PRO A 63 -3.20 -15.59 -14.90
C PRO A 63 -4.14 -16.62 -15.51
N ASN A 64 -5.45 -16.40 -15.44
CA ASN A 64 -6.46 -17.33 -15.95
C ASN A 64 -6.99 -16.99 -17.36
N MET A 65 -6.39 -16.01 -18.02
CA MET A 65 -6.76 -15.61 -19.39
C MET A 65 -5.57 -15.81 -20.32
N ALA A 66 -5.87 -16.10 -21.59
CA ALA A 66 -4.86 -16.15 -22.65
C ALA A 66 -4.50 -14.74 -23.21
N ALA A 67 -4.86 -13.68 -22.48
CA ALA A 67 -4.55 -12.32 -22.88
C ALA A 67 -3.09 -11.99 -22.55
N GLU A 68 -2.43 -11.24 -23.42
CA GLU A 68 -1.11 -10.69 -23.18
C GLU A 68 -1.14 -9.74 -21.96
N PRO A 69 -0.09 -9.75 -21.13
CA PRO A 69 0.04 -8.80 -20.04
C PRO A 69 0.09 -7.35 -20.53
N GLU A 70 -0.62 -6.46 -19.84
CA GLU A 70 -0.61 -5.04 -20.12
C GLU A 70 0.54 -4.35 -19.37
N PHE A 71 1.32 -3.51 -20.03
CA PHE A 71 2.39 -2.76 -19.41
C PHE A 71 2.01 -1.29 -19.19
N LEU A 72 2.15 -0.82 -17.96
CA LEU A 72 1.95 0.57 -17.55
C LEU A 72 3.33 1.20 -17.32
N PRO A 73 3.87 1.99 -18.29
CA PRO A 73 5.23 2.50 -18.21
C PRO A 73 5.32 3.72 -17.28
N TRP A 74 6.36 3.76 -16.48
CA TRP A 74 6.84 4.95 -15.77
C TRP A 74 8.26 4.74 -15.27
N THR A 75 9.16 5.68 -15.57
CA THR A 75 10.59 5.57 -15.25
C THR A 75 10.84 5.54 -13.75
N GLY A 76 11.70 4.63 -13.30
CA GLY A 76 12.15 4.47 -11.91
C GLY A 76 11.83 3.11 -11.32
N SER A 77 12.27 2.88 -10.08
CA SER A 77 12.02 1.63 -9.36
C SER A 77 10.71 1.69 -8.59
N HIS A 78 9.77 0.83 -8.94
CA HIS A 78 8.51 0.66 -8.23
C HIS A 78 8.65 -0.46 -7.20
N LEU A 79 8.58 -0.11 -5.90
CA LEU A 79 8.90 -1.00 -4.78
C LEU A 79 7.68 -1.60 -4.07
N ALA A 80 6.53 -0.97 -4.23
CA ALA A 80 5.26 -1.47 -3.75
C ALA A 80 4.16 -1.07 -4.72
N VAL A 81 3.07 -1.82 -4.74
CA VAL A 81 1.92 -1.55 -5.62
C VAL A 81 0.62 -1.87 -4.90
N THR A 82 -0.43 -1.11 -5.18
CA THR A 82 -1.77 -1.34 -4.64
C THR A 82 -2.83 -0.87 -5.63
N PHE A 83 -3.95 -1.61 -5.71
CA PHE A 83 -5.16 -1.14 -6.38
C PHE A 83 -6.03 -0.34 -5.42
N SER A 84 -6.75 0.66 -5.92
CA SER A 84 -7.85 1.25 -5.15
C SER A 84 -8.97 0.22 -4.92
N PRO A 85 -9.70 0.28 -3.79
CA PRO A 85 -10.78 -0.67 -3.50
C PRO A 85 -11.90 -0.72 -4.55
N ASP A 86 -12.11 0.38 -5.28
CA ASP A 86 -13.05 0.46 -6.40
C ASP A 86 -12.47 0.03 -7.76
N ASN A 87 -11.21 -0.41 -7.77
CA ASN A 87 -10.46 -0.87 -8.94
C ASN A 87 -10.30 0.19 -10.06
N LYS A 88 -10.40 1.48 -9.73
CA LYS A 88 -10.22 2.57 -10.72
C LYS A 88 -8.78 3.04 -10.85
N PHE A 89 -7.99 2.88 -9.80
CA PHE A 89 -6.63 3.38 -9.72
C PHE A 89 -5.66 2.27 -9.32
N LEU A 90 -4.45 2.37 -9.86
CA LEU A 90 -3.27 1.64 -9.40
C LEU A 90 -2.25 2.65 -8.90
N VAL A 91 -1.65 2.42 -7.74
CA VAL A 91 -0.64 3.30 -7.16
C VAL A 91 0.58 2.50 -6.75
N THR A 92 1.75 3.06 -6.99
CA THR A 92 3.04 2.48 -6.58
C THR A 92 3.79 3.44 -5.66
N ALA A 93 4.49 2.89 -4.67
CA ALA A 93 5.55 3.59 -3.96
C ALA A 93 6.89 3.35 -4.68
N MET A 94 7.63 4.44 -4.91
CA MET A 94 8.85 4.41 -5.69
C MET A 94 10.10 4.42 -4.79
N HIS A 95 11.25 4.10 -5.36
CA HIS A 95 12.54 4.27 -4.69
C HIS A 95 12.80 5.75 -4.37
N GLU A 96 12.41 6.64 -5.26
CA GLU A 96 12.37 8.08 -5.05
C GLU A 96 11.32 8.43 -3.97
N ALA A 97 11.46 9.60 -3.36
CA ALA A 97 10.50 10.11 -2.38
C ALA A 97 9.20 10.58 -3.07
N ALA A 98 8.50 9.66 -3.73
CA ALA A 98 7.30 9.91 -4.50
C ALA A 98 6.42 8.66 -4.61
N LEU A 99 5.15 8.88 -4.92
CA LEU A 99 4.24 7.87 -5.44
C LEU A 99 3.95 8.15 -6.91
N HIS A 100 3.71 7.10 -7.66
CA HIS A 100 3.16 7.18 -9.01
C HIS A 100 1.90 6.34 -9.12
N GLY A 101 0.95 6.77 -9.95
CA GLY A 101 -0.28 6.03 -10.13
C GLY A 101 -0.86 6.18 -11.53
N TRP A 102 -1.80 5.29 -11.84
CA TRP A 102 -2.55 5.29 -13.10
C TRP A 102 -4.04 5.19 -12.83
N ARG A 103 -4.82 5.94 -13.60
CA ARG A 103 -6.25 5.69 -13.73
C ARG A 103 -6.45 4.58 -14.75
N LEU A 104 -6.98 3.42 -14.31
CA LEU A 104 -7.02 2.21 -15.12
C LEU A 104 -7.99 2.26 -16.31
N ALA A 105 -8.89 3.23 -16.37
CA ALA A 105 -9.83 3.37 -17.48
C ALA A 105 -9.20 3.88 -18.78
N ASP A 106 -8.11 4.67 -18.68
CA ASP A 106 -7.47 5.35 -19.82
C ASP A 106 -5.96 5.45 -19.66
N ASN A 107 -5.39 4.76 -18.68
CA ASN A 107 -3.97 4.74 -18.33
C ASN A 107 -3.37 6.12 -18.04
N ARG A 108 -4.22 7.12 -17.76
CA ARG A 108 -3.77 8.45 -17.38
C ARG A 108 -3.01 8.38 -16.07
N HIS A 109 -1.74 8.75 -16.12
CA HIS A 109 -0.85 8.70 -14.97
C HIS A 109 -0.97 9.94 -14.07
N MET A 110 -0.56 9.79 -12.81
CA MET A 110 -0.50 10.84 -11.81
C MET A 110 0.75 10.69 -10.94
N ARG A 111 1.29 11.78 -10.47
CA ARG A 111 2.47 11.78 -9.58
C ARG A 111 2.15 12.53 -8.30
N MET A 112 2.48 11.92 -7.17
CA MET A 112 2.31 12.47 -5.83
C MET A 112 3.70 12.66 -5.21
N THR A 113 4.09 13.91 -4.98
CA THR A 113 5.45 14.31 -4.55
C THR A 113 5.40 15.21 -3.32
N GLY A 114 6.55 15.67 -2.85
CA GLY A 114 6.67 16.55 -1.69
C GLY A 114 7.07 15.83 -0.40
N TYR A 115 7.43 14.55 -0.49
CA TYR A 115 7.91 13.78 0.65
C TYR A 115 9.37 14.09 0.97
N PRO A 116 9.72 14.32 2.25
CA PRO A 116 11.10 14.46 2.69
C PRO A 116 11.86 13.13 2.69
N GLY A 117 11.17 12.00 2.63
CA GLY A 117 11.74 10.67 2.61
C GLY A 117 10.94 9.67 1.80
N ARG A 118 11.51 8.47 1.59
CA ARG A 118 10.85 7.40 0.85
C ARG A 118 9.54 6.97 1.53
N VAL A 119 8.49 6.79 0.72
CA VAL A 119 7.24 6.19 1.15
C VAL A 119 7.42 4.67 1.23
N ARG A 120 7.28 4.11 2.43
CA ARG A 120 7.47 2.67 2.69
C ARG A 120 6.16 1.94 2.97
N SER A 121 5.15 2.68 3.41
CA SER A 121 3.86 2.13 3.79
C SER A 121 2.74 2.97 3.20
N ILE A 122 1.76 2.29 2.60
CA ILE A 122 0.58 2.86 1.97
C ILE A 122 -0.64 2.04 2.35
N ALA A 123 -1.76 2.70 2.66
CA ALA A 123 -3.01 2.03 3.02
C ALA A 123 -4.21 2.82 2.52
N TRP A 124 -5.17 2.14 1.88
CA TRP A 124 -6.43 2.75 1.50
C TRP A 124 -7.35 2.93 2.71
N THR A 125 -7.98 4.09 2.80
CA THR A 125 -9.03 4.32 3.79
C THR A 125 -10.29 3.53 3.47
N ALA A 126 -11.15 3.30 4.44
CA ALA A 126 -12.44 2.67 4.26
C ALA A 126 -13.20 3.31 3.08
N GLY A 127 -13.67 2.45 2.14
CA GLY A 127 -14.31 2.88 0.90
C GLY A 127 -13.40 3.54 -0.14
N GLY A 128 -12.07 3.54 0.05
CA GLY A 128 -11.10 3.99 -0.96
C GLY A 128 -11.11 5.49 -1.28
N LYS A 129 -11.67 6.34 -0.39
CA LYS A 129 -11.79 7.78 -0.64
C LYS A 129 -10.47 8.52 -0.52
N ALA A 130 -9.49 7.96 0.20
CA ALA A 130 -8.14 8.49 0.31
C ALA A 130 -7.11 7.36 0.43
N LEU A 131 -5.86 7.69 0.13
CA LEU A 131 -4.69 6.84 0.33
C LEU A 131 -3.83 7.46 1.43
N ALA A 132 -3.69 6.77 2.56
CA ALA A 132 -2.79 7.14 3.64
C ALA A 132 -1.37 6.66 3.33
N THR A 133 -0.37 7.49 3.59
CA THR A 133 1.03 7.21 3.24
C THR A 133 1.99 7.66 4.33
N SER A 134 3.09 6.93 4.48
CA SER A 134 4.25 7.26 5.30
C SER A 134 5.26 8.16 4.56
N GLY A 135 6.43 8.39 5.13
CA GLY A 135 7.56 9.06 4.48
C GLY A 135 7.74 10.53 4.84
N ALA A 136 6.83 11.12 5.61
CA ALA A 136 6.91 12.45 6.18
C ALA A 136 6.81 12.39 7.72
N ASP A 137 6.86 13.51 8.37
CA ASP A 137 6.64 13.68 9.82
C ASP A 137 5.14 13.69 10.22
N ALA A 138 4.27 13.52 9.23
CA ALA A 138 2.82 13.34 9.38
C ALA A 138 2.35 12.25 8.41
N VAL A 139 1.16 11.67 8.66
CA VAL A 139 0.47 10.84 7.67
C VAL A 139 -0.10 11.74 6.58
N ILE A 140 0.28 11.47 5.34
CA ILE A 140 -0.20 12.19 4.16
C ILE A 140 -1.40 11.44 3.58
N LEU A 141 -2.55 12.09 3.49
CA LEU A 141 -3.79 11.54 2.95
C LEU A 141 -4.08 12.13 1.55
N TRP A 142 -3.81 11.36 0.51
CA TRP A 142 -4.13 11.74 -0.86
C TRP A 142 -5.60 11.51 -1.19
N PRO A 143 -6.35 12.52 -1.70
CA PRO A 143 -7.78 12.38 -1.98
C PRO A 143 -8.04 11.62 -3.28
N PHE A 144 -8.77 10.49 -3.20
CA PHE A 144 -9.16 9.66 -4.35
C PHE A 144 -10.67 9.58 -4.59
N ALA A 145 -11.49 10.38 -3.89
CA ALA A 145 -12.94 10.35 -4.02
C ALA A 145 -13.47 10.82 -5.38
N SER A 146 -12.68 11.50 -6.20
CA SER A 146 -13.10 11.98 -7.52
C SER A 146 -12.65 11.05 -8.64
N LYS A 147 -13.27 11.19 -9.82
CA LYS A 147 -12.90 10.44 -11.03
C LYS A 147 -11.46 10.65 -11.48
N ASP A 148 -10.85 11.78 -11.12
CA ASP A 148 -9.47 12.15 -11.50
C ASP A 148 -8.47 11.86 -10.36
N GLY A 149 -8.92 11.22 -9.28
CA GLY A 149 -8.09 10.91 -8.12
C GLY A 149 -7.51 12.19 -7.46
N PRO A 150 -6.22 12.19 -7.10
CA PRO A 150 -5.55 13.29 -6.41
C PRO A 150 -5.13 14.45 -7.34
N MET A 151 -5.35 14.34 -8.65
CA MET A 151 -4.89 15.32 -9.62
C MET A 151 -5.45 16.73 -9.34
N GLY A 152 -4.54 17.72 -9.20
CA GLY A 152 -4.90 19.12 -8.91
C GLY A 152 -5.45 19.35 -7.50
N LYS A 153 -5.23 18.44 -6.58
CA LYS A 153 -5.67 18.54 -5.19
C LYS A 153 -4.49 18.44 -4.24
N GLU A 154 -4.59 19.15 -3.13
CA GLU A 154 -3.64 19.04 -2.03
C GLU A 154 -4.01 17.86 -1.12
N PRO A 155 -3.01 17.13 -0.59
CA PRO A 155 -3.24 16.12 0.42
C PRO A 155 -3.52 16.75 1.78
N ALA A 156 -4.28 16.06 2.63
CA ALA A 156 -4.37 16.40 4.03
C ALA A 156 -3.18 15.80 4.81
N MET A 157 -2.77 16.47 5.89
CA MET A 157 -1.71 16.04 6.80
C MET A 157 -2.32 15.84 8.19
N LEU A 158 -2.18 14.64 8.76
CA LEU A 158 -2.70 14.31 10.09
C LEU A 158 -1.62 13.64 10.95
N ALA A 159 -1.79 13.75 12.26
CA ALA A 159 -0.90 13.17 13.26
C ALA A 159 0.59 13.59 13.09
N PRO A 160 0.89 14.90 13.09
CA PRO A 160 2.26 15.36 12.97
C PRO A 160 3.04 15.13 14.28
N LEU A 161 4.24 14.52 14.15
CA LEU A 161 5.21 14.39 15.24
C LEU A 161 6.58 14.90 14.76
N LYS A 162 7.53 15.10 15.72
CA LYS A 162 8.92 15.43 15.38
C LYS A 162 9.75 14.23 14.91
N THR A 163 9.08 13.18 14.43
CA THR A 163 9.67 11.93 13.96
C THR A 163 8.90 11.44 12.75
N ARG A 164 9.55 10.62 11.90
CA ARG A 164 8.96 10.18 10.64
C ARG A 164 7.97 9.07 10.84
N VAL A 165 6.86 9.12 10.08
CA VAL A 165 5.93 8.00 9.92
C VAL A 165 6.61 6.90 9.11
N THR A 166 6.66 5.68 9.64
CA THR A 166 7.26 4.49 9.02
C THR A 166 6.20 3.51 8.52
N ALA A 167 5.08 3.39 9.24
CA ALA A 167 4.00 2.47 8.93
C ALA A 167 2.63 3.15 9.04
N VAL A 168 1.71 2.79 8.18
CA VAL A 168 0.30 3.22 8.23
C VAL A 168 -0.62 2.03 7.98
N ALA A 169 -1.75 1.97 8.70
CA ALA A 169 -2.80 0.99 8.46
C ALA A 169 -4.17 1.66 8.67
N CYS A 170 -5.07 1.53 7.70
CA CYS A 170 -6.43 2.07 7.80
C CYS A 170 -7.39 1.00 8.31
N HIS A 171 -8.31 1.40 9.18
CA HIS A 171 -9.40 0.54 9.64
C HIS A 171 -10.28 0.12 8.45
N PRO A 172 -10.73 -1.14 8.36
CA PRO A 172 -11.46 -1.63 7.20
C PRO A 172 -12.78 -0.90 6.93
N ASP A 173 -13.50 -0.49 7.99
CA ASP A 173 -14.88 0.04 7.86
C ASP A 173 -15.05 1.46 8.41
N GLN A 174 -14.13 1.95 9.25
CA GLN A 174 -14.26 3.26 9.91
C GLN A 174 -13.25 4.27 9.36
N ALA A 175 -13.56 5.55 9.51
CA ALA A 175 -12.67 6.66 9.16
C ALA A 175 -11.56 6.85 10.23
N ILE A 176 -10.81 5.78 10.48
CA ILE A 176 -9.72 5.70 11.45
C ILE A 176 -8.49 5.11 10.76
N PHE A 177 -7.32 5.59 11.11
CA PHE A 177 -6.05 4.95 10.75
C PHE A 177 -5.14 4.81 11.96
N ALA A 178 -4.18 3.89 11.87
CA ALA A 178 -3.05 3.80 12.78
C ALA A 178 -1.79 4.27 12.06
N ALA A 179 -0.93 5.00 12.78
CA ALA A 179 0.37 5.48 12.34
C ALA A 179 1.46 5.00 13.29
N GLY A 180 2.50 4.41 12.74
CA GLY A 180 3.72 4.02 13.45
C GLY A 180 4.88 4.89 13.03
N TYR A 181 5.75 5.23 13.98
CA TYR A 181 6.82 6.21 13.82
C TYR A 181 8.21 5.61 14.04
N GLU A 182 9.23 6.35 13.62
CA GLU A 182 10.64 5.98 13.78
C GLU A 182 11.08 5.81 15.24
N ASP A 183 10.42 6.49 16.18
CA ASP A 183 10.72 6.44 17.62
C ASP A 183 9.91 5.36 18.39
N GLY A 184 9.25 4.45 17.67
CA GLY A 184 8.42 3.41 18.26
C GLY A 184 7.01 3.87 18.68
N THR A 185 6.65 5.13 18.51
CA THR A 185 5.30 5.62 18.81
C THR A 185 4.28 5.00 17.84
N VAL A 186 3.12 4.60 18.38
CA VAL A 186 1.93 4.21 17.60
C VAL A 186 0.76 5.09 18.03
N LEU A 187 0.18 5.81 17.07
CA LEU A 187 -1.04 6.59 17.23
C LEU A 187 -2.20 5.95 16.49
N MET A 188 -3.39 5.99 17.04
CA MET A 188 -4.65 5.75 16.35
C MET A 188 -5.37 7.10 16.19
N VAL A 189 -5.83 7.39 14.96
CA VAL A 189 -6.26 8.73 14.57
C VAL A 189 -7.61 8.68 13.88
N ARG A 190 -8.54 9.52 14.34
CA ARG A 190 -9.84 9.72 13.70
C ARG A 190 -9.72 10.79 12.60
N MET A 191 -10.03 10.43 11.35
CA MET A 191 -9.81 11.31 10.21
C MET A 191 -10.70 12.55 10.17
N ALA A 192 -11.87 12.50 10.84
CA ALA A 192 -12.87 13.57 10.76
C ALA A 192 -12.40 14.87 11.45
N ASP A 193 -11.65 14.75 12.53
CA ASP A 193 -11.24 15.88 13.38
C ASP A 193 -9.76 15.81 13.81
N GLY A 194 -9.03 14.77 13.36
CA GLY A 194 -7.65 14.56 13.74
C GLY A 194 -7.45 14.14 15.20
N ALA A 195 -8.51 13.72 15.91
CA ALA A 195 -8.36 13.26 17.31
C ALA A 195 -7.47 12.02 17.38
N GLU A 196 -6.51 12.04 18.31
CA GLU A 196 -5.44 11.05 18.45
C GLU A 196 -5.57 10.28 19.76
N ILE A 197 -5.29 8.97 19.68
CA ILE A 197 -5.13 8.09 20.85
C ILE A 197 -3.73 7.50 20.79
N LEU A 198 -2.95 7.66 21.84
CA LEU A 198 -1.67 7.00 22.01
C LEU A 198 -1.91 5.52 22.30
N VAL A 199 -1.50 4.67 21.36
CA VAL A 199 -1.60 3.20 21.48
C VAL A 199 -0.35 2.63 22.14
N HIS A 200 0.82 3.11 21.71
CA HIS A 200 2.11 2.63 22.20
C HIS A 200 3.18 3.72 22.16
N ARG A 201 4.04 3.73 23.16
CA ARG A 201 5.26 4.56 23.22
C ARG A 201 6.26 3.93 24.19
N ASN A 202 7.37 3.44 23.69
CA ASN A 202 8.46 2.95 24.54
C ASN A 202 9.78 3.71 24.31
N GLY A 203 9.84 4.63 23.31
CA GLY A 203 11.08 5.31 22.92
C GLY A 203 12.09 4.37 22.24
N GLY A 204 11.58 3.28 21.65
CA GLY A 204 12.39 2.19 21.09
C GLY A 204 12.62 2.29 19.59
N ALA A 205 12.65 1.13 18.95
CA ALA A 205 12.91 0.99 17.54
C ALA A 205 11.69 1.39 16.68
N ALA A 206 11.97 1.76 15.44
CA ALA A 206 10.95 2.16 14.47
C ALA A 206 9.87 1.08 14.29
N ILE A 207 8.63 1.51 14.15
CA ILE A 207 7.52 0.62 13.83
C ILE A 207 7.70 0.11 12.39
N ALA A 208 7.85 -1.21 12.26
CA ALA A 208 8.06 -1.89 10.99
C ALA A 208 6.75 -2.23 10.27
N ALA A 209 5.71 -2.57 11.03
CA ALA A 209 4.43 -3.00 10.48
C ALA A 209 3.26 -2.63 11.40
N LEU A 210 2.11 -2.37 10.77
CA LEU A 210 0.81 -2.20 11.39
C LEU A 210 -0.23 -2.99 10.61
N ALA A 211 -1.16 -3.64 11.28
CA ALA A 211 -2.26 -4.34 10.63
C ALA A 211 -3.54 -4.32 11.47
N TRP A 212 -4.67 -4.16 10.79
CA TRP A 212 -6.00 -4.36 11.36
C TRP A 212 -6.50 -5.77 11.07
N SER A 213 -7.23 -6.37 12.01
CA SER A 213 -8.03 -7.55 11.70
C SER A 213 -9.12 -7.20 10.67
N ALA A 214 -9.59 -8.20 9.92
CA ALA A 214 -10.63 -7.99 8.91
C ALA A 214 -11.94 -7.38 9.46
N LYS A 215 -12.22 -7.59 10.75
CA LYS A 215 -13.39 -7.01 11.45
C LYS A 215 -13.10 -5.64 12.10
N GLY A 216 -11.87 -5.14 12.02
CA GLY A 216 -11.46 -3.90 12.66
C GLY A 216 -11.40 -3.93 14.20
N THR A 217 -11.59 -5.10 14.83
CA THR A 217 -11.62 -5.23 16.30
C THR A 217 -10.24 -5.39 16.94
N LEU A 218 -9.20 -5.62 16.13
CA LEU A 218 -7.84 -5.79 16.60
C LEU A 218 -6.90 -4.91 15.74
N LEU A 219 -6.01 -4.21 16.41
CA LEU A 219 -4.86 -3.54 15.78
C LEU A 219 -3.59 -4.20 16.32
N THR A 220 -2.70 -4.61 15.43
CA THR A 220 -1.38 -5.14 15.77
C THR A 220 -0.29 -4.20 15.27
N PHE A 221 0.82 -4.16 16.00
CA PHE A 221 2.04 -3.49 15.56
C PHE A 221 3.25 -4.39 15.80
N ALA A 222 4.31 -4.16 15.03
CA ALA A 222 5.62 -4.75 15.23
C ALA A 222 6.70 -3.68 15.01
N ALA A 223 7.71 -3.67 15.87
CA ALA A 223 8.88 -2.80 15.80
C ALA A 223 10.10 -3.55 15.23
N GLN A 224 11.12 -2.81 14.80
CA GLN A 224 12.32 -3.39 14.17
C GLN A 224 13.20 -4.18 15.13
N ASP A 225 13.09 -3.97 16.43
CA ASP A 225 13.80 -4.73 17.48
C ASP A 225 13.11 -6.04 17.89
N GLY A 226 11.95 -6.33 17.26
CA GLY A 226 11.16 -7.53 17.53
C GLY A 226 10.05 -7.33 18.56
N GLU A 227 9.92 -6.14 19.17
CA GLU A 227 8.76 -5.83 19.99
C GLU A 227 7.48 -5.87 19.14
N ALA A 228 6.42 -6.43 19.69
CA ALA A 228 5.11 -6.46 19.04
C ALA A 228 4.01 -6.31 20.09
N GLY A 229 2.88 -5.73 19.65
CA GLY A 229 1.73 -5.54 20.52
C GLY A 229 0.41 -5.70 19.78
N LEU A 230 -0.65 -5.84 20.58
CA LEU A 230 -2.02 -5.99 20.14
C LEU A 230 -2.93 -5.11 20.98
N LEU A 231 -3.75 -4.31 20.30
CA LEU A 231 -4.85 -3.55 20.89
C LEU A 231 -6.17 -4.18 20.48
N THR A 232 -7.04 -4.45 21.47
CA THR A 232 -8.44 -4.84 21.25
C THR A 232 -9.34 -3.61 21.40
N LEU A 233 -10.26 -3.41 20.48
CA LEU A 233 -11.23 -2.33 20.44
C LEU A 233 -12.64 -2.84 20.74
#